data_ae2564a4877f69f871a9e4a4e8c42456
#
_entry.id   ae2564a4877f69f871a9e4a4e8c42456
#
_cell.length_a   1.000
_cell.length_b   1.000
_cell.length_c   1.000
_cell.angle_alpha   90.00
_cell.angle_beta   90.00
_cell.angle_gamma   90.00
#
_symmetry.space_group_name_H-M   'P 1'
#
loop_
_entity.id
_entity.type
_entity.pdbx_description
1 polymer ?
#
loop_
_entity_poly.entity_id
_entity_poly.type
_entity_poly.pdbx_seq_one_letter_code
_entity_poly.pdbx_strand_id
1 'polypeptide(L)'
;MEAVLEPLSKLLGSIVGAPRGLRPLTVIGTVALSAGLIILGILSTLSPAFAATTYGMPSSEAGWVTATGMRDFGIGLSSLLLLRNQPAALPSFLVGVLLIPLADVAITAAYGGGLLAAAPHFGGVIAVGVLLVAARGDSGYELAERDIAGRKA
;
A
#
# COMPACT_ATOMS: atom_id res chain seq x y z
N MET A 1 -14.44 10.65 -13.88
CA MET A 1 -13.37 9.73 -13.46
C MET A 1 -13.92 8.53 -12.68
N GLU A 2 -14.86 8.73 -11.74
CA GLU A 2 -15.49 7.64 -10.98
C GLU A 2 -16.20 6.59 -11.85
N ALA A 3 -16.94 7.00 -12.87
CA ALA A 3 -17.67 6.10 -13.76
C ALA A 3 -16.77 5.07 -14.50
N VAL A 4 -15.51 5.41 -14.72
CA VAL A 4 -14.54 4.51 -15.36
C VAL A 4 -13.90 3.55 -14.34
N LEU A 5 -13.72 4.00 -13.11
CA LEU A 5 -13.08 3.20 -12.05
C LEU A 5 -14.06 2.19 -11.42
N GLU A 6 -15.36 2.46 -11.46
CA GLU A 6 -16.37 1.63 -10.82
C GLU A 6 -16.39 0.16 -11.31
N PRO A 7 -16.38 -0.13 -12.65
CA PRO A 7 -16.36 -1.51 -13.13
C PRO A 7 -15.08 -2.25 -12.72
N LEU A 8 -13.92 -1.58 -12.80
CA LEU A 8 -12.64 -2.15 -12.41
C LEU A 8 -12.60 -2.46 -10.91
N SER A 9 -13.09 -1.55 -10.09
CA SER A 9 -13.20 -1.74 -8.64
C SER A 9 -14.06 -2.94 -8.28
N LYS A 10 -15.21 -3.10 -8.93
CA LYS A 10 -16.11 -4.25 -8.71
C LYS A 10 -15.44 -5.57 -9.09
N LEU A 11 -14.74 -5.61 -10.23
CA LEU A 11 -14.00 -6.80 -10.66
C LEU A 11 -12.90 -7.17 -9.67
N LEU A 12 -12.04 -6.22 -9.33
CA LEU A 12 -10.93 -6.43 -8.39
C LEU A 12 -11.46 -6.78 -7.00
N GLY A 13 -12.48 -6.08 -6.52
CA GLY A 13 -13.13 -6.36 -5.24
C GLY A 13 -13.70 -7.78 -5.19
N SER A 14 -14.30 -8.25 -6.29
CA SER A 14 -14.78 -9.63 -6.39
C SER A 14 -13.65 -10.65 -6.33
N ILE A 15 -12.54 -10.40 -7.02
CA ILE A 15 -11.37 -11.30 -7.04
C ILE A 15 -10.74 -11.42 -5.64
N VAL A 16 -10.56 -10.30 -4.93
CA VAL A 16 -9.94 -10.30 -3.60
C VAL A 16 -10.94 -10.53 -2.46
N GLY A 17 -12.23 -10.58 -2.75
CA GLY A 17 -13.28 -10.74 -1.75
C GLY A 17 -13.49 -9.50 -0.88
N ALA A 18 -13.25 -8.30 -1.42
CA ALA A 18 -13.47 -7.05 -0.70
C ALA A 18 -14.96 -6.79 -0.43
N PRO A 19 -15.32 -6.20 0.72
CA PRO A 19 -16.70 -5.80 1.01
C PRO A 19 -17.25 -4.81 -0.02
N ARG A 20 -18.57 -4.87 -0.24
CA ARG A 20 -19.27 -3.92 -1.09
C ARG A 20 -19.37 -2.57 -0.39
N GLY A 21 -19.35 -1.48 -1.17
CA GLY A 21 -19.51 -0.11 -0.66
C GLY A 21 -18.20 0.64 -0.44
N LEU A 22 -17.04 0.01 -0.57
CA LEU A 22 -15.77 0.71 -0.55
C LEU A 22 -15.59 1.56 -1.82
N ARG A 23 -14.93 2.71 -1.65
CA ARG A 23 -14.62 3.60 -2.79
C ARG A 23 -13.74 2.88 -3.81
N PRO A 24 -13.96 3.08 -5.10
CA PRO A 24 -13.14 2.49 -6.15
C PRO A 24 -11.64 2.73 -5.94
N LEU A 25 -11.26 3.93 -5.51
CA LEU A 25 -9.86 4.28 -5.27
C LEU A 25 -9.24 3.46 -4.12
N THR A 26 -9.99 3.17 -3.07
CA THR A 26 -9.52 2.32 -1.96
C THR A 26 -9.27 0.89 -2.43
N VAL A 27 -10.21 0.31 -3.18
CA VAL A 27 -10.08 -1.07 -3.68
C VAL A 27 -8.92 -1.18 -4.68
N ILE A 28 -8.96 -0.35 -5.73
CA ILE A 28 -7.95 -0.38 -6.81
C ILE A 28 -6.57 -0.03 -6.26
N GLY A 29 -6.48 1.02 -5.44
CA GLY A 29 -5.22 1.48 -4.86
C GLY A 29 -4.61 0.43 -3.93
N THR A 30 -5.41 -0.22 -3.07
CA THR A 30 -4.91 -1.28 -2.19
C THR A 30 -4.43 -2.48 -2.99
N VAL A 31 -5.20 -2.93 -4.00
CA VAL A 31 -4.80 -4.06 -4.84
C VAL A 31 -3.52 -3.74 -5.63
N ALA A 32 -3.42 -2.54 -6.22
CA ALA A 32 -2.24 -2.13 -6.98
C ALA A 32 -0.99 -2.01 -6.09
N LEU A 33 -1.11 -1.36 -4.93
CA LEU A 33 -0.03 -1.26 -3.95
C LEU A 33 0.42 -2.66 -3.50
N SER A 34 -0.53 -3.51 -3.13
CA SER A 34 -0.23 -4.86 -2.65
C SER A 34 0.44 -5.72 -3.72
N ALA A 35 -0.06 -5.68 -4.95
CA ALA A 35 0.55 -6.42 -6.06
C ALA A 35 1.99 -5.95 -6.32
N GLY A 36 2.23 -4.63 -6.33
CA GLY A 36 3.57 -4.06 -6.47
C GLY A 36 4.52 -4.55 -5.37
N LEU A 37 4.11 -4.46 -4.11
CA LEU A 37 4.93 -4.89 -2.97
C LEU A 37 5.18 -6.40 -2.96
N ILE A 38 4.18 -7.22 -3.30
CA ILE A 38 4.36 -8.68 -3.42
C ILE A 38 5.34 -9.02 -4.53
N ILE A 39 5.22 -8.38 -5.70
CA ILE A 39 6.14 -8.60 -6.83
C ILE A 39 7.57 -8.19 -6.44
N LEU A 40 7.75 -7.01 -5.83
CA LEU A 40 9.06 -6.56 -5.36
C LEU A 40 9.65 -7.53 -4.33
N GLY A 41 8.83 -8.04 -3.41
CA GLY A 41 9.26 -9.03 -2.43
C GLY A 41 9.76 -10.32 -3.08
N ILE A 42 9.04 -10.84 -4.06
CA ILE A 42 9.45 -12.03 -4.83
C ILE A 42 10.75 -11.74 -5.61
N LEU A 43 10.82 -10.61 -6.31
CA LEU A 43 12.01 -10.23 -7.08
C LEU A 43 13.24 -10.04 -6.19
N SER A 44 13.09 -9.52 -4.99
CA SER A 44 14.18 -9.37 -4.02
C SER A 44 14.78 -10.70 -3.58
N THR A 45 13.99 -11.76 -3.59
CA THR A 45 14.45 -13.11 -3.28
C THR A 45 15.08 -13.78 -4.49
N LEU A 46 14.47 -13.62 -5.68
CA LEU A 46 14.93 -14.29 -6.91
C LEU A 46 16.10 -13.57 -7.58
N SER A 47 16.19 -12.26 -7.48
CA SER A 47 17.22 -11.43 -8.10
C SER A 47 17.57 -10.22 -7.23
N PRO A 48 18.33 -10.42 -6.11
CA PRO A 48 18.67 -9.35 -5.18
C PRO A 48 19.39 -8.16 -5.84
N ALA A 49 20.24 -8.40 -6.84
CA ALA A 49 20.95 -7.34 -7.55
C ALA A 49 20.01 -6.42 -8.32
N PHE A 50 19.02 -6.98 -9.02
CA PHE A 50 17.99 -6.20 -9.71
C PHE A 50 17.12 -5.42 -8.72
N ALA A 51 16.70 -6.06 -7.64
CA ALA A 51 15.90 -5.42 -6.60
C ALA A 51 16.66 -4.28 -5.92
N ALA A 52 17.95 -4.45 -5.60
CA ALA A 52 18.79 -3.39 -5.03
C ALA A 52 18.80 -2.14 -5.92
N THR A 53 18.92 -2.30 -7.24
CA THR A 53 18.85 -1.20 -8.19
C THR A 53 17.47 -0.53 -8.17
N THR A 54 16.38 -1.32 -8.10
CA THR A 54 15.01 -0.80 -8.07
C THR A 54 14.72 -0.01 -6.79
N TYR A 55 15.25 -0.47 -5.65
CA TYR A 55 15.12 0.24 -4.36
C TYR A 55 16.08 1.45 -4.22
N GLY A 56 17.02 1.65 -5.16
CA GLY A 56 18.05 2.68 -5.02
C GLY A 56 19.01 2.41 -3.85
N MET A 57 19.19 1.15 -3.47
CA MET A 57 20.03 0.77 -2.34
C MET A 57 21.51 1.00 -2.66
N PRO A 58 22.30 1.59 -1.72
CA PRO A 58 23.73 1.78 -1.90
C PRO A 58 24.54 0.48 -1.81
N SER A 59 23.94 -0.59 -1.28
CA SER A 59 24.56 -1.91 -1.11
C SER A 59 23.69 -2.97 -1.77
N SER A 60 24.36 -3.90 -2.48
CA SER A 60 23.72 -5.08 -3.08
C SER A 60 23.87 -6.33 -2.19
N GLU A 61 24.11 -6.17 -0.88
CA GLU A 61 24.14 -7.32 0.04
C GLU A 61 22.81 -8.07 -0.02
N ALA A 62 22.88 -9.29 -0.55
CA ALA A 62 21.70 -10.11 -0.84
C ALA A 62 20.79 -10.30 0.39
N GLY A 63 21.38 -10.45 1.58
CA GLY A 63 20.63 -10.60 2.82
C GLY A 63 19.74 -9.40 3.15
N TRP A 64 20.27 -8.19 3.04
CA TRP A 64 19.51 -6.96 3.30
C TRP A 64 18.42 -6.71 2.26
N VAL A 65 18.76 -6.92 0.99
CA VAL A 65 17.80 -6.75 -0.10
C VAL A 65 16.64 -7.74 0.05
N THR A 66 16.94 -9.00 0.36
CA THR A 66 15.92 -10.02 0.60
C THR A 66 15.07 -9.69 1.82
N ALA A 67 15.67 -9.25 2.93
CA ALA A 67 14.93 -8.86 4.13
C ALA A 67 13.96 -7.69 3.85
N THR A 68 14.41 -6.67 3.09
CA THR A 68 13.56 -5.56 2.65
C THR A 68 12.41 -6.06 1.78
N GLY A 69 12.69 -6.94 0.84
CA GLY A 69 11.66 -7.51 -0.02
C GLY A 69 10.65 -8.36 0.73
N MET A 70 11.07 -9.16 1.70
CA MET A 70 10.15 -9.95 2.53
C MET A 70 9.28 -9.06 3.43
N ARG A 71 9.80 -7.94 3.92
CA ARG A 71 9.00 -6.90 4.58
C ARG A 71 7.90 -6.39 3.65
N ASP A 72 8.24 -6.03 2.43
CA ASP A 72 7.30 -5.48 1.46
C ASP A 72 6.26 -6.53 1.02
N PHE A 73 6.69 -7.78 0.82
CA PHE A 73 5.78 -8.91 0.60
C PHE A 73 4.76 -9.05 1.74
N GLY A 74 5.23 -9.01 2.99
CA GLY A 74 4.37 -9.08 4.18
C GLY A 74 3.37 -7.93 4.26
N ILE A 75 3.80 -6.69 3.96
CA ILE A 75 2.94 -5.51 3.91
C ILE A 75 1.87 -5.66 2.81
N GLY A 76 2.28 -6.07 1.61
CA GLY A 76 1.36 -6.27 0.50
C GLY A 76 0.29 -7.32 0.81
N LEU A 77 0.69 -8.46 1.36
CA LEU A 77 -0.25 -9.51 1.77
C LEU A 77 -1.18 -9.03 2.89
N SER A 78 -0.64 -8.36 3.91
CA SER A 78 -1.43 -7.82 5.02
C SER A 78 -2.46 -6.79 4.54
N SER A 79 -2.09 -5.94 3.57
CA SER A 79 -3.01 -4.96 2.98
C SER A 79 -4.20 -5.63 2.29
N LEU A 80 -3.99 -6.72 1.54
CA LEU A 80 -5.07 -7.49 0.91
C LEU A 80 -5.96 -8.18 1.95
N LEU A 81 -5.37 -8.77 2.98
CA LEU A 81 -6.12 -9.41 4.05
C LEU A 81 -6.98 -8.41 4.82
N LEU A 82 -6.44 -7.21 5.10
CA LEU A 82 -7.22 -6.14 5.75
C LEU A 82 -8.34 -5.63 4.84
N LEU A 83 -8.05 -5.39 3.56
CA LEU A 83 -9.08 -4.98 2.60
C LEU A 83 -10.25 -5.97 2.56
N ARG A 84 -9.95 -7.26 2.60
CA ARG A 84 -10.95 -8.33 2.57
C ARG A 84 -11.73 -8.48 3.87
N ASN A 85 -11.01 -8.55 5.01
CA ASN A 85 -11.58 -9.02 6.26
C ASN A 85 -11.90 -7.90 7.25
N GLN A 86 -11.13 -6.80 7.22
CA GLN A 86 -11.22 -5.70 8.19
C GLN A 86 -10.89 -4.35 7.55
N PRO A 87 -11.66 -3.89 6.55
CA PRO A 87 -11.36 -2.65 5.82
C PRO A 87 -11.31 -1.42 6.73
N ALA A 88 -12.05 -1.41 7.83
CA ALA A 88 -12.03 -0.33 8.82
C ALA A 88 -10.66 -0.16 9.51
N ALA A 89 -9.83 -1.21 9.59
CA ALA A 89 -8.49 -1.15 10.14
C ALA A 89 -7.43 -0.68 9.12
N LEU A 90 -7.76 -0.69 7.83
CA LEU A 90 -6.84 -0.33 6.76
C LEU A 90 -6.22 1.07 6.92
N PRO A 91 -6.96 2.14 7.28
CA PRO A 91 -6.37 3.46 7.47
C PRO A 91 -5.28 3.49 8.56
N SER A 92 -5.52 2.84 9.69
CA SER A 92 -4.56 2.79 10.79
C SER A 92 -3.31 2.00 10.40
N PHE A 93 -3.46 0.91 9.67
CA PHE A 93 -2.36 0.14 9.11
C PHE A 93 -1.54 0.97 8.12
N LEU A 94 -2.18 1.71 7.22
CA LEU A 94 -1.51 2.56 6.23
C LEU A 94 -0.71 3.70 6.86
N VAL A 95 -1.10 4.20 8.04
CA VAL A 95 -0.26 5.16 8.80
C VAL A 95 1.08 4.53 9.16
N GLY A 96 1.08 3.29 9.65
CA GLY A 96 2.32 2.56 9.93
C GLY A 96 3.14 2.29 8.68
N VAL A 97 2.49 1.87 7.59
CA VAL A 97 3.14 1.63 6.30
C VAL A 97 3.77 2.91 5.73
N LEU A 98 3.17 4.08 5.91
CA LEU A 98 3.69 5.36 5.43
C LEU A 98 5.04 5.74 6.06
N LEU A 99 5.28 5.32 7.31
CA LEU A 99 6.55 5.59 7.99
C LEU A 99 7.74 4.91 7.29
N ILE A 100 7.51 3.80 6.61
CA ILE A 100 8.56 3.02 5.95
C ILE A 100 9.19 3.80 4.79
N PRO A 101 8.45 4.21 3.75
CA PRO A 101 9.04 4.97 2.66
C PRO A 101 9.55 6.35 3.10
N LEU A 102 8.98 6.95 4.16
CA LEU A 102 9.53 8.18 4.75
C LEU A 102 10.91 7.93 5.38
N ALA A 103 11.07 6.83 6.13
CA ALA A 103 12.36 6.44 6.68
C ALA A 103 13.36 6.09 5.56
N ASP A 104 12.91 5.36 4.53
CA ASP A 104 13.74 4.99 3.39
C ASP A 104 14.26 6.22 2.63
N VAL A 105 13.44 7.28 2.45
CA VAL A 105 13.88 8.57 1.91
C VAL A 105 14.98 9.18 2.77
N ALA A 106 14.78 9.25 4.09
CA ALA A 106 15.74 9.83 5.02
C ALA A 106 17.06 9.05 5.03
N ILE A 107 16.99 7.72 5.06
CA ILE A 107 18.16 6.82 5.03
C ILE A 107 18.91 6.98 3.71
N THR A 108 18.22 6.94 2.57
CA THR A 108 18.83 7.07 1.26
C THR A 108 19.52 8.43 1.11
N ALA A 109 18.91 9.49 1.58
CA ALA A 109 19.50 10.84 1.57
C ALA A 109 20.74 10.92 2.48
N ALA A 110 20.70 10.33 3.67
CA ALA A 110 21.80 10.37 4.66
C ALA A 110 23.03 9.56 4.20
N TYR A 111 22.82 8.45 3.52
CA TYR A 111 23.91 7.54 3.10
C TYR A 111 24.38 7.75 1.65
N GLY A 112 24.12 8.92 1.07
CA GLY A 112 24.76 9.35 -0.16
C GLY A 112 24.10 8.91 -1.47
N GLY A 113 22.88 8.36 -1.41
CA GLY A 113 22.13 7.97 -2.62
C GLY A 113 21.63 9.16 -3.45
N GLY A 114 21.53 10.35 -2.84
CA GLY A 114 20.97 11.54 -3.48
C GLY A 114 19.47 11.46 -3.76
N LEU A 115 18.90 12.53 -4.31
CA LEU A 115 17.47 12.63 -4.59
C LEU A 115 16.99 11.61 -5.64
N LEU A 116 17.83 11.28 -6.60
CA LEU A 116 17.45 10.35 -7.67
C LEU A 116 17.30 8.92 -7.13
N ALA A 117 18.19 8.50 -6.24
CA ALA A 117 18.09 7.19 -5.58
C ALA A 117 16.88 7.13 -4.62
N ALA A 118 16.47 8.26 -4.04
CA ALA A 118 15.29 8.34 -3.20
C ALA A 118 13.95 8.38 -3.98
N ALA A 119 13.97 8.56 -5.30
CA ALA A 119 12.76 8.71 -6.12
C ALA A 119 11.73 7.57 -5.96
N PRO A 120 12.11 6.28 -5.91
CA PRO A 120 11.15 5.20 -5.68
C PRO A 120 10.42 5.33 -4.33
N HIS A 121 11.14 5.77 -3.30
CA HIS A 121 10.58 5.95 -1.95
C HIS A 121 9.63 7.14 -1.88
N PHE A 122 9.91 8.24 -2.59
CA PHE A 122 8.95 9.35 -2.76
C PHE A 122 7.67 8.87 -3.45
N GLY A 123 7.79 8.03 -4.47
CA GLY A 123 6.63 7.38 -5.11
C GLY A 123 5.81 6.58 -4.10
N GLY A 124 6.46 5.84 -3.22
CA GLY A 124 5.85 5.10 -2.12
C GLY A 124 5.09 6.01 -1.14
N VAL A 125 5.72 7.13 -0.72
CA VAL A 125 5.08 8.13 0.17
C VAL A 125 3.79 8.67 -0.46
N ILE A 126 3.84 9.05 -1.73
CA ILE A 126 2.68 9.58 -2.45
C ILE A 126 1.59 8.52 -2.58
N ALA A 127 1.94 7.31 -3.02
CA ALA A 127 0.99 6.23 -3.23
C ALA A 127 0.26 5.83 -1.93
N VAL A 128 1.00 5.62 -0.85
CA VAL A 128 0.43 5.27 0.46
C VAL A 128 -0.36 6.45 1.04
N GLY A 129 0.12 7.69 0.88
CA GLY A 129 -0.59 8.89 1.34
C GLY A 129 -1.94 9.08 0.65
N VAL A 130 -2.00 8.94 -0.67
CA VAL A 130 -3.26 9.01 -1.44
C VAL A 130 -4.22 7.89 -1.01
N LEU A 131 -3.72 6.67 -0.85
CA LEU A 131 -4.52 5.55 -0.43
C LEU A 131 -5.05 5.71 1.00
N LEU A 132 -4.24 6.25 1.91
CA LEU A 132 -4.65 6.57 3.29
C LEU A 132 -5.81 7.58 3.32
N VAL A 133 -5.75 8.63 2.51
CA VAL A 133 -6.84 9.63 2.40
C VAL A 133 -8.11 8.97 1.86
N ALA A 134 -8.00 8.14 0.83
CA ALA A 134 -9.14 7.41 0.27
C ALA A 134 -9.79 6.49 1.32
N ALA A 135 -8.99 5.66 2.00
CA ALA A 135 -9.47 4.70 2.99
C ALA A 135 -10.10 5.36 4.23
N ARG A 136 -9.59 6.52 4.65
CA ARG A 136 -10.23 7.31 5.73
C ARG A 136 -11.61 7.81 5.35
N GLY A 137 -11.80 8.16 4.07
CA GLY A 137 -13.10 8.56 3.57
C GLY A 137 -14.15 7.45 3.69
N ASP A 138 -13.78 6.19 3.46
CA ASP A 138 -14.69 5.04 3.59
C ASP A 138 -15.11 4.81 5.06
N SER A 139 -14.17 4.88 5.99
CA SER A 139 -14.46 4.72 7.42
C SER A 139 -15.43 5.79 7.96
N GLY A 140 -15.37 6.99 7.43
CA GLY A 140 -16.30 8.08 7.80
C GLY A 140 -17.73 7.82 7.35
N TYR A 141 -17.93 7.21 6.18
CA TYR A 141 -19.27 6.88 5.68
C TYR A 141 -19.95 5.79 6.52
N GLU A 142 -19.23 4.73 6.89
CA GLU A 142 -19.79 3.66 7.73
C GLU A 142 -20.24 4.16 9.10
N LEU A 143 -19.49 5.06 9.71
CA LEU A 143 -19.85 5.66 10.99
C LEU A 143 -21.10 6.54 10.88
N ALA A 144 -21.22 7.32 9.82
CA ALA A 144 -22.38 8.16 9.57
C ALA A 144 -23.67 7.34 9.33
N GLU A 145 -23.58 6.24 8.57
CA GLU A 145 -24.72 5.34 8.34
C GLU A 145 -25.19 4.67 9.64
N ARG A 146 -24.25 4.22 10.49
CA ARG A 146 -24.58 3.60 11.80
C ARG A 146 -25.27 4.61 12.73
N ASP A 147 -24.82 5.86 12.77
CA ASP A 147 -25.44 6.92 13.59
C ASP A 147 -26.87 7.22 13.14
N ILE A 148 -27.09 7.30 11.81
CA ILE A 148 -28.43 7.49 11.24
C ILE A 148 -29.35 6.30 11.53
N ALA A 149 -28.85 5.07 11.44
CA ALA A 149 -29.62 3.87 11.73
C ALA A 149 -29.99 3.79 13.22
N GLY A 150 -29.06 4.12 14.12
CA GLY A 150 -29.30 4.13 15.56
C GLY A 150 -30.28 5.21 16.04
N ARG A 151 -30.43 6.33 15.29
CA ARG A 151 -31.43 7.37 15.61
C ARG A 151 -32.86 7.04 15.16
N LYS A 152 -33.02 6.02 14.32
CA LYS A 152 -34.33 5.59 13.80
C LYS A 152 -34.92 4.40 14.54
N ALA A 153 -34.15 3.79 15.44
CA ALA A 153 -34.56 2.69 16.31
C ALA A 153 -34.98 3.19 17.69
#